data_2ca53b66c02572d9101de3d931a64c6e
#
_entry.id   2ca53b66c02572d9101de3d931a64c6e
#
_cell.length_a   1.000
_cell.length_b   1.000
_cell.length_c   1.000
_cell.angle_alpha   90.00
_cell.angle_beta   90.00
_cell.angle_gamma   90.00
#
_symmetry.space_group_name_H-M   'P 1'
#
loop_
_entity.id
_entity.type
_entity.pdbx_description
1 polymer ?
#
loop_
_entity_poly.entity_id
_entity_poly.type
_entity_poly.pdbx_seq_one_letter_code
_entity_poly.pdbx_strand_id
1 'polypeptide(L)'
;MAKQIVYSEDARGAVLRGVNKLADAVKVTLGPKGRNVVLEKSFGSPTITKDGVTVAKEIELKDGLENMGAQMVREVASKTSDVAGDGTTTATVLAQAILREGAKNVTAGANPMELKRGIEFAVGAAVDAIHSLAKDVKDSEEIANVGTISANNDAEIGQIIAEAMDKVGKDGVITVEEAKGLQTELEVVEGMQFDRGYLSPYFVSDADRMECVLENCVVLLHEKKISSMKDLLPVLEQVAKQGKPMLIIAEDVEGEALATLVVNKLRGTLQAAAVKAPGFGDRRKAMLEDIAILTGGRVITEDLGIKLENVQWQDLGEAKKVVLSKDDTTIVTESGDTGRQAAIAGRVKQIRNQIEETTSDYDREKLQERLAKLVGGVAVIRVGAATETEMKEKKARVEDAMHATKAAVEEGVVPGGGVALLRAIEAVAGLTENGDVGIGISIVKRALEEPTRQIAENAGVEGSVIVRDAKAQTGSVGYNAANGEMEDLIAAGVIDPAKVTTTALQNAASIAGLMLTTEALVSEIKEEKPDAPPAPDMGGMGGMM
;
A
#
# COMPACT_ATOMS: atom_id res chain seq x y z
N MET A 1 25.67 -8.53 -20.69
CA MET A 1 25.02 -7.56 -21.61
C MET A 1 25.81 -6.26 -21.58
N ALA A 2 26.00 -5.61 -22.72
CA ALA A 2 26.66 -4.32 -22.80
C ALA A 2 25.77 -3.24 -22.16
N LYS A 3 26.42 -2.23 -21.55
CA LYS A 3 25.72 -1.12 -20.90
C LYS A 3 25.95 0.18 -21.67
N GLN A 4 24.88 0.96 -21.84
CA GLN A 4 24.95 2.33 -22.31
C GLN A 4 25.06 3.24 -21.12
N ILE A 5 25.95 4.24 -21.17
CA ILE A 5 26.12 5.25 -20.14
C ILE A 5 25.88 6.61 -20.78
N VAL A 6 24.99 7.40 -20.19
CA VAL A 6 24.63 8.75 -20.63
C VAL A 6 24.79 9.72 -19.47
N TYR A 7 25.27 10.92 -19.72
CA TYR A 7 25.65 11.90 -18.71
C TYR A 7 24.89 13.21 -18.87
N SER A 8 24.92 14.03 -17.81
CA SER A 8 24.57 15.44 -17.79
C SER A 8 23.18 15.75 -18.36
N GLU A 9 23.09 16.63 -19.34
CA GLU A 9 21.82 17.12 -19.91
C GLU A 9 21.05 16.01 -20.64
N ASP A 10 21.74 15.14 -21.37
CA ASP A 10 21.09 14.03 -22.08
C ASP A 10 20.45 13.04 -21.11
N ALA A 11 21.13 12.75 -20.00
CA ALA A 11 20.61 11.90 -18.93
C ALA A 11 19.36 12.52 -18.30
N ARG A 12 19.45 13.80 -17.88
CA ARG A 12 18.30 14.52 -17.27
C ARG A 12 17.13 14.66 -18.25
N GLY A 13 17.42 14.94 -19.52
CA GLY A 13 16.41 15.03 -20.57
C GLY A 13 15.64 13.72 -20.78
N ALA A 14 16.35 12.57 -20.80
CA ALA A 14 15.73 11.26 -20.91
C ALA A 14 14.84 10.94 -19.71
N VAL A 15 15.34 11.15 -18.48
CA VAL A 15 14.55 10.99 -17.24
C VAL A 15 13.28 11.83 -17.30
N LEU A 16 13.39 13.11 -17.62
CA LEU A 16 12.25 14.03 -17.65
C LEU A 16 11.20 13.60 -18.69
N ARG A 17 11.62 13.13 -19.88
CA ARG A 17 10.68 12.58 -20.87
C ARG A 17 9.95 11.35 -20.34
N GLY A 18 10.65 10.44 -19.68
CA GLY A 18 10.05 9.26 -19.07
C GLY A 18 9.03 9.61 -17.99
N VAL A 19 9.39 10.50 -17.08
CA VAL A 19 8.50 11.04 -16.03
C VAL A 19 7.25 11.67 -16.64
N ASN A 20 7.41 12.52 -17.67
CA ASN A 20 6.27 13.16 -18.31
C ASN A 20 5.33 12.14 -18.96
N LYS A 21 5.84 11.15 -19.68
CA LYS A 21 5.02 10.12 -20.32
C LYS A 21 4.15 9.35 -19.31
N LEU A 22 4.72 8.96 -18.18
CA LEU A 22 3.96 8.28 -17.13
C LEU A 22 2.98 9.24 -16.44
N ALA A 23 3.47 10.39 -15.96
CA ALA A 23 2.65 11.33 -15.21
C ALA A 23 1.48 11.89 -16.04
N ASP A 24 1.68 12.14 -17.36
CA ASP A 24 0.63 12.61 -18.24
C ASP A 24 -0.48 11.57 -18.45
N ALA A 25 -0.16 10.28 -18.40
CA ALA A 25 -1.15 9.21 -18.45
C ALA A 25 -1.90 9.04 -17.11
N VAL A 26 -1.21 9.24 -15.98
CA VAL A 26 -1.81 9.10 -14.64
C VAL A 26 -2.66 10.31 -14.26
N LYS A 27 -2.19 11.55 -14.50
CA LYS A 27 -2.85 12.78 -14.03
C LYS A 27 -4.27 13.02 -14.57
N VAL A 28 -4.62 12.38 -15.72
CA VAL A 28 -5.97 12.50 -16.31
C VAL A 28 -7.05 11.87 -15.44
N THR A 29 -6.65 11.00 -14.48
CA THR A 29 -7.57 10.35 -13.55
C THR A 29 -7.91 11.19 -12.32
N LEU A 30 -7.18 12.31 -12.08
CA LEU A 30 -7.26 13.09 -10.86
C LEU A 30 -8.59 13.85 -10.74
N GLY A 31 -9.21 13.76 -9.57
CA GLY A 31 -10.39 14.53 -9.17
C GLY A 31 -11.72 13.93 -9.65
N PRO A 32 -12.86 14.54 -9.27
CA PRO A 32 -14.20 13.97 -9.51
C PRO A 32 -14.55 13.88 -11.01
N LYS A 33 -14.00 14.77 -11.85
CA LYS A 33 -14.14 14.74 -13.32
C LYS A 33 -12.94 14.09 -14.03
N GLY A 34 -12.08 13.40 -13.28
CA GLY A 34 -11.02 12.57 -13.84
C GLY A 34 -11.57 11.48 -14.76
N ARG A 35 -10.79 11.08 -15.75
CA ARG A 35 -11.20 10.13 -16.80
C ARG A 35 -10.55 8.78 -16.59
N ASN A 36 -11.19 7.75 -17.16
CA ASN A 36 -10.63 6.40 -17.16
C ASN A 36 -9.44 6.29 -18.12
N VAL A 37 -8.50 5.44 -17.78
CA VAL A 37 -7.43 4.95 -18.64
C VAL A 37 -7.74 3.51 -19.03
N VAL A 38 -7.50 3.16 -20.29
CA VAL A 38 -7.65 1.79 -20.80
C VAL A 38 -6.26 1.17 -20.88
N LEU A 39 -6.08 0.03 -20.23
CA LEU A 39 -4.84 -0.72 -20.17
C LEU A 39 -4.97 -2.01 -20.96
N GLU A 40 -4.06 -2.24 -21.90
CA GLU A 40 -3.97 -3.49 -22.65
C GLU A 40 -3.47 -4.61 -21.73
N LYS A 41 -4.08 -5.80 -21.82
CA LYS A 41 -3.58 -7.00 -21.15
C LYS A 41 -3.06 -8.00 -22.18
N SER A 42 -1.98 -8.68 -21.84
CA SER A 42 -1.41 -9.74 -22.70
C SER A 42 -2.38 -10.88 -22.95
N PHE A 43 -3.33 -11.12 -22.04
CA PHE A 43 -4.40 -12.11 -22.16
C PHE A 43 -5.69 -11.54 -21.55
N GLY A 44 -6.81 -11.73 -22.25
CA GLY A 44 -8.13 -11.28 -21.81
C GLY A 44 -8.54 -9.91 -22.34
N SER A 45 -9.57 -9.32 -21.75
CA SER A 45 -10.08 -7.99 -22.12
C SER A 45 -9.22 -6.88 -21.51
N PRO A 46 -9.11 -5.71 -22.19
CA PRO A 46 -8.47 -4.54 -21.62
C PRO A 46 -9.09 -4.16 -20.27
N THR A 47 -8.26 -3.68 -19.36
CA THR A 47 -8.71 -3.14 -18.07
C THR A 47 -9.00 -1.66 -18.20
N ILE A 48 -10.12 -1.20 -17.65
CA ILE A 48 -10.49 0.21 -17.56
C ILE A 48 -10.41 0.60 -16.08
N THR A 49 -9.61 1.64 -15.78
CA THR A 49 -9.41 2.08 -14.39
C THR A 49 -9.25 3.58 -14.28
N LYS A 50 -9.55 4.13 -13.10
CA LYS A 50 -9.19 5.49 -12.65
C LYS A 50 -8.09 5.48 -11.61
N ASP A 51 -7.72 4.30 -11.10
CA ASP A 51 -6.68 4.21 -10.08
C ASP A 51 -5.30 4.53 -10.66
N GLY A 52 -4.66 5.55 -10.06
CA GLY A 52 -3.36 6.06 -10.53
C GLY A 52 -2.22 5.07 -10.34
N VAL A 53 -2.22 4.26 -9.29
CA VAL A 53 -1.15 3.27 -9.07
C VAL A 53 -1.24 2.13 -10.06
N THR A 54 -2.42 1.66 -10.39
CA THR A 54 -2.65 0.64 -11.41
C THR A 54 -2.18 1.13 -12.77
N VAL A 55 -2.52 2.38 -13.16
CA VAL A 55 -2.03 2.98 -14.41
C VAL A 55 -0.50 3.08 -14.40
N ALA A 56 0.10 3.54 -13.30
CA ALA A 56 1.55 3.72 -13.20
C ALA A 56 2.32 2.38 -13.29
N LYS A 57 1.79 1.30 -12.72
CA LYS A 57 2.40 -0.04 -12.73
C LYS A 57 2.45 -0.65 -14.13
N GLU A 58 1.47 -0.39 -14.98
CA GLU A 58 1.37 -0.95 -16.33
C GLU A 58 2.22 -0.21 -17.38
N ILE A 59 2.73 1.00 -17.07
CA ILE A 59 3.51 1.77 -18.02
C ILE A 59 4.95 1.29 -18.06
N GLU A 60 5.34 0.71 -19.21
CA GLU A 60 6.71 0.36 -19.56
C GLU A 60 7.08 0.99 -20.90
N LEU A 61 8.22 1.72 -20.94
CA LEU A 61 8.66 2.43 -22.13
C LEU A 61 9.72 1.63 -22.88
N LYS A 62 9.69 1.70 -24.22
CA LYS A 62 10.68 1.02 -25.09
C LYS A 62 12.10 1.52 -24.87
N ASP A 63 12.27 2.83 -24.74
CA ASP A 63 13.56 3.46 -24.46
C ASP A 63 13.96 3.19 -23.01
N GLY A 64 15.07 2.49 -22.78
CA GLY A 64 15.54 2.12 -21.45
C GLY A 64 15.89 3.31 -20.55
N LEU A 65 16.39 4.41 -21.14
CA LEU A 65 16.73 5.63 -20.39
C LEU A 65 15.47 6.38 -19.95
N GLU A 66 14.50 6.52 -20.84
CA GLU A 66 13.21 7.12 -20.49
C GLU A 66 12.45 6.23 -19.49
N ASN A 67 12.53 4.90 -19.67
CA ASN A 67 11.88 3.94 -18.77
C ASN A 67 12.39 4.05 -17.33
N MET A 68 13.68 4.37 -17.11
CA MET A 68 14.20 4.63 -15.76
C MET A 68 13.47 5.82 -15.10
N GLY A 69 13.22 6.90 -15.82
CA GLY A 69 12.43 8.03 -15.34
C GLY A 69 11.00 7.64 -14.99
N ALA A 70 10.33 6.86 -15.84
CA ALA A 70 9.00 6.34 -15.58
C ALA A 70 8.97 5.43 -14.34
N GLN A 71 9.95 4.52 -14.19
CA GLN A 71 10.05 3.63 -13.03
C GLN A 71 10.24 4.39 -11.71
N MET A 72 11.01 5.50 -11.70
CA MET A 72 11.16 6.31 -10.51
C MET A 72 9.84 6.94 -10.06
N VAL A 73 9.02 7.43 -10.98
CA VAL A 73 7.69 7.98 -10.63
C VAL A 73 6.69 6.86 -10.28
N ARG A 74 6.79 5.70 -10.91
CA ARG A 74 6.03 4.52 -10.47
C ARG A 74 6.31 4.17 -9.01
N GLU A 75 7.58 4.27 -8.58
CA GLU A 75 7.97 4.06 -7.17
C GLU A 75 7.32 5.10 -6.24
N VAL A 76 7.18 6.37 -6.67
CA VAL A 76 6.44 7.40 -5.91
C VAL A 76 5.00 6.96 -5.68
N ALA A 77 4.30 6.54 -6.75
CA ALA A 77 2.90 6.10 -6.65
C ALA A 77 2.77 4.86 -5.76
N SER A 78 3.63 3.84 -5.94
CA SER A 78 3.60 2.60 -5.16
C SER A 78 3.86 2.86 -3.67
N LYS A 79 4.90 3.63 -3.31
CA LYS A 79 5.19 3.97 -1.90
C LYS A 79 4.06 4.76 -1.24
N THR A 80 3.41 5.65 -1.99
CA THR A 80 2.30 6.43 -1.45
C THR A 80 1.10 5.52 -1.18
N SER A 81 0.82 4.58 -2.08
CA SER A 81 -0.19 3.53 -1.86
C SER A 81 0.13 2.69 -0.62
N ASP A 82 1.38 2.21 -0.49
CA ASP A 82 1.80 1.34 0.62
C ASP A 82 1.66 2.01 2.00
N VAL A 83 1.93 3.32 2.10
CA VAL A 83 1.94 4.06 3.38
C VAL A 83 0.58 4.66 3.72
N ALA A 84 -0.11 5.24 2.74
CA ALA A 84 -1.32 6.01 2.96
C ALA A 84 -2.57 5.40 2.30
N GLY A 85 -2.41 4.37 1.47
CA GLY A 85 -3.47 3.67 0.77
C GLY A 85 -4.13 4.44 -0.37
N ASP A 86 -3.87 5.75 -0.48
CA ASP A 86 -4.43 6.67 -1.48
C ASP A 86 -3.42 7.78 -1.81
N GLY A 87 -3.81 8.75 -2.66
CA GLY A 87 -3.01 9.92 -3.04
C GLY A 87 -1.94 9.65 -4.10
N THR A 88 -1.96 8.51 -4.75
CA THR A 88 -0.98 8.05 -5.75
C THR A 88 -0.89 8.99 -6.96
N THR A 89 -2.04 9.46 -7.45
CA THR A 89 -2.12 10.43 -8.56
C THR A 89 -1.60 11.80 -8.14
N THR A 90 -1.95 12.28 -6.93
CA THR A 90 -1.45 13.55 -6.38
C THR A 90 0.06 13.51 -6.23
N ALA A 91 0.61 12.42 -5.70
CA ALA A 91 2.06 12.22 -5.57
C ALA A 91 2.78 12.24 -6.93
N THR A 92 2.20 11.60 -7.95
CA THR A 92 2.70 11.60 -9.32
C THR A 92 2.73 13.02 -9.93
N VAL A 93 1.66 13.80 -9.75
CA VAL A 93 1.56 15.18 -10.21
C VAL A 93 2.59 16.07 -9.53
N LEU A 94 2.74 15.95 -8.20
CA LEU A 94 3.73 16.69 -7.42
C LEU A 94 5.18 16.33 -7.85
N ALA A 95 5.48 15.04 -8.03
CA ALA A 95 6.80 14.60 -8.47
C ALA A 95 7.15 15.16 -9.86
N GLN A 96 6.22 15.12 -10.81
CA GLN A 96 6.38 15.72 -12.13
C GLN A 96 6.65 17.23 -12.02
N ALA A 97 5.87 17.94 -11.20
CA ALA A 97 5.99 19.37 -11.04
C ALA A 97 7.35 19.78 -10.44
N ILE A 98 7.76 19.12 -9.35
CA ILE A 98 9.04 19.39 -8.69
C ILE A 98 10.20 19.10 -9.65
N LEU A 99 10.18 17.95 -10.34
CA LEU A 99 11.24 17.59 -11.27
C LEU A 99 11.31 18.56 -12.46
N ARG A 100 10.17 18.92 -13.04
CA ARG A 100 10.10 19.83 -14.21
C ARG A 100 10.65 21.21 -13.88
N GLU A 101 10.26 21.77 -12.73
CA GLU A 101 10.76 23.09 -12.31
C GLU A 101 12.22 23.00 -11.85
N GLY A 102 12.61 21.93 -11.14
CA GLY A 102 13.98 21.70 -10.71
C GLY A 102 14.95 21.52 -11.89
N ALA A 103 14.59 20.71 -12.89
CA ALA A 103 15.41 20.48 -14.08
C ALA A 103 15.72 21.78 -14.86
N LYS A 104 14.75 22.70 -14.97
CA LYS A 104 14.98 24.04 -15.58
C LYS A 104 16.09 24.81 -14.85
N ASN A 105 16.06 24.78 -13.52
CA ASN A 105 17.03 25.51 -12.70
C ASN A 105 18.41 24.86 -12.73
N VAL A 106 18.48 23.51 -12.73
CA VAL A 106 19.76 22.78 -12.90
C VAL A 106 20.39 23.09 -14.26
N THR A 107 19.58 23.10 -15.34
CA THR A 107 20.05 23.49 -16.69
C THR A 107 20.51 24.95 -16.73
N ALA A 108 19.90 25.83 -15.93
CA ALA A 108 20.34 27.22 -15.77
C ALA A 108 21.61 27.40 -14.91
N GLY A 109 22.17 26.33 -14.35
CA GLY A 109 23.42 26.32 -13.61
C GLY A 109 23.29 26.32 -12.08
N ALA A 110 22.07 26.13 -11.53
CA ALA A 110 21.88 25.99 -10.09
C ALA A 110 22.47 24.65 -9.59
N ASN A 111 23.01 24.67 -8.37
CA ASN A 111 23.60 23.49 -7.74
C ASN A 111 22.48 22.49 -7.34
N PRO A 112 22.43 21.28 -7.91
CA PRO A 112 21.36 20.30 -7.64
C PRO A 112 21.27 19.90 -6.16
N MET A 113 22.40 19.84 -5.44
CA MET A 113 22.44 19.45 -4.03
C MET A 113 21.81 20.53 -3.14
N GLU A 114 22.08 21.82 -3.44
CA GLU A 114 21.48 22.94 -2.71
C GLU A 114 19.98 23.08 -3.05
N LEU A 115 19.60 22.84 -4.31
CA LEU A 115 18.18 22.75 -4.69
C LEU A 115 17.46 21.68 -3.88
N LYS A 116 18.05 20.48 -3.78
CA LYS A 116 17.47 19.37 -2.98
C LYS A 116 17.29 19.77 -1.52
N ARG A 117 18.29 20.40 -0.90
CA ARG A 117 18.18 20.89 0.49
C ARG A 117 17.04 21.89 0.66
N GLY A 118 16.89 22.82 -0.29
CA GLY A 118 15.78 23.78 -0.30
C GLY A 118 14.42 23.11 -0.46
N ILE A 119 14.32 22.07 -1.30
CA ILE A 119 13.11 21.27 -1.48
C ILE A 119 12.76 20.55 -0.17
N GLU A 120 13.71 19.86 0.46
CA GLU A 120 13.50 19.13 1.73
C GLU A 120 13.04 20.09 2.85
N PHE A 121 13.66 21.27 2.94
CA PHE A 121 13.30 22.28 3.93
C PHE A 121 11.88 22.83 3.71
N ALA A 122 11.51 23.12 2.47
CA ALA A 122 10.18 23.61 2.10
C ALA A 122 9.09 22.55 2.34
N VAL A 123 9.39 21.28 2.05
CA VAL A 123 8.46 20.16 2.28
C VAL A 123 8.21 19.98 3.77
N GLY A 124 9.23 20.05 4.62
CA GLY A 124 9.05 20.00 6.07
C GLY A 124 8.07 21.07 6.56
N ALA A 125 8.27 22.33 6.17
CA ALA A 125 7.38 23.43 6.53
C ALA A 125 5.95 23.26 5.98
N ALA A 126 5.80 22.72 4.76
CA ALA A 126 4.49 22.44 4.17
C ALA A 126 3.75 21.33 4.92
N VAL A 127 4.46 20.26 5.31
CA VAL A 127 3.89 19.14 6.10
C VAL A 127 3.41 19.63 7.46
N ASP A 128 4.22 20.42 8.18
CA ASP A 128 3.82 21.00 9.48
C ASP A 128 2.59 21.91 9.35
N ALA A 129 2.50 22.68 8.26
CA ALA A 129 1.35 23.51 7.98
C ALA A 129 0.09 22.68 7.69
N ILE A 130 0.21 21.59 6.92
CA ILE A 130 -0.91 20.66 6.63
C ILE A 130 -1.41 20.01 7.92
N HIS A 131 -0.52 19.50 8.78
CA HIS A 131 -0.91 18.96 10.09
C HIS A 131 -1.61 19.99 10.98
N SER A 132 -1.18 21.26 10.93
CA SER A 132 -1.83 22.35 11.67
C SER A 132 -3.24 22.68 11.17
N LEU A 133 -3.57 22.34 9.92
CA LEU A 133 -4.90 22.50 9.33
C LEU A 133 -5.81 21.30 9.61
N ALA A 134 -5.24 20.16 10.00
CA ALA A 134 -5.98 18.91 10.16
C ALA A 134 -7.01 19.03 11.29
N LYS A 135 -8.20 18.47 11.04
CA LYS A 135 -9.28 18.30 12.01
C LYS A 135 -9.40 16.83 12.36
N ASP A 136 -9.37 16.52 13.65
CA ASP A 136 -9.54 15.14 14.12
C ASP A 136 -10.90 14.59 13.70
N VAL A 137 -10.93 13.33 13.30
CA VAL A 137 -12.16 12.55 13.05
C VAL A 137 -12.53 11.83 14.35
N LYS A 138 -13.68 12.19 14.94
CA LYS A 138 -14.02 11.78 16.33
C LYS A 138 -15.13 10.76 16.42
N ASP A 139 -16.14 10.87 15.61
CA ASP A 139 -17.35 10.06 15.69
C ASP A 139 -17.60 9.21 14.44
N SER A 140 -18.54 8.29 14.57
CA SER A 140 -18.89 7.33 13.51
C SER A 140 -19.52 8.00 12.28
N GLU A 141 -20.20 9.14 12.46
CA GLU A 141 -20.78 9.90 11.36
C GLU A 141 -19.69 10.57 10.51
N GLU A 142 -18.68 11.17 11.16
CA GLU A 142 -17.52 11.73 10.47
C GLU A 142 -16.73 10.64 9.73
N ILE A 143 -16.56 9.46 10.35
CA ILE A 143 -15.92 8.29 9.72
C ILE A 143 -16.72 7.85 8.48
N ALA A 144 -18.05 7.74 8.59
CA ALA A 144 -18.92 7.37 7.48
C ALA A 144 -18.84 8.40 6.33
N ASN A 145 -18.75 9.69 6.65
CA ASN A 145 -18.60 10.75 5.65
C ASN A 145 -17.27 10.64 4.90
N VAL A 146 -16.15 10.40 5.60
CA VAL A 146 -14.84 10.16 4.94
C VAL A 146 -14.93 8.96 4.02
N GLY A 147 -15.45 7.82 4.50
CA GLY A 147 -15.61 6.61 3.71
C GLY A 147 -16.51 6.81 2.49
N THR A 148 -17.60 7.57 2.63
CA THR A 148 -18.52 7.91 1.52
C THR A 148 -17.80 8.68 0.42
N ILE A 149 -17.05 9.72 0.79
CA ILE A 149 -16.33 10.57 -0.16
C ILE A 149 -15.25 9.78 -0.88
N SER A 150 -14.45 9.03 -0.15
CA SER A 150 -13.39 8.18 -0.70
C SER A 150 -13.95 7.05 -1.58
N ALA A 151 -15.20 6.63 -1.34
CA ALA A 151 -15.92 5.66 -2.17
C ALA A 151 -16.69 6.29 -3.36
N ASN A 152 -16.29 7.47 -3.85
CA ASN A 152 -16.98 8.19 -4.92
C ASN A 152 -18.45 8.55 -4.61
N ASN A 153 -18.72 9.01 -3.40
CA ASN A 153 -20.05 9.34 -2.84
C ASN A 153 -21.00 8.13 -2.70
N ASP A 154 -20.46 6.94 -2.51
CA ASP A 154 -21.23 5.74 -2.17
C ASP A 154 -21.45 5.67 -0.64
N ALA A 155 -22.64 6.12 -0.20
CA ALA A 155 -22.98 6.18 1.22
C ALA A 155 -23.08 4.78 1.86
N GLU A 156 -23.42 3.74 1.11
CA GLU A 156 -23.49 2.35 1.60
C GLU A 156 -22.10 1.87 2.01
N ILE A 157 -21.09 2.16 1.21
CA ILE A 157 -19.69 1.83 1.50
C ILE A 157 -19.19 2.60 2.73
N GLY A 158 -19.46 3.92 2.80
CA GLY A 158 -19.08 4.73 3.96
C GLY A 158 -19.68 4.23 5.27
N GLN A 159 -20.96 3.87 5.25
CA GLN A 159 -21.66 3.34 6.41
C GLN A 159 -21.09 2.00 6.87
N ILE A 160 -20.83 1.06 5.95
CA ILE A 160 -20.25 -0.25 6.27
C ILE A 160 -18.84 -0.11 6.86
N ILE A 161 -18.03 0.82 6.35
CA ILE A 161 -16.68 1.06 6.89
C ILE A 161 -16.76 1.62 8.31
N ALA A 162 -17.64 2.61 8.57
CA ALA A 162 -17.84 3.16 9.90
C ALA A 162 -18.33 2.09 10.89
N GLU A 163 -19.30 1.26 10.48
CA GLU A 163 -19.79 0.15 11.30
C GLU A 163 -18.70 -0.90 11.57
N ALA A 164 -17.83 -1.18 10.60
CA ALA A 164 -16.68 -2.06 10.77
C ALA A 164 -15.72 -1.49 11.82
N MET A 165 -15.37 -0.20 11.72
CA MET A 165 -14.48 0.46 12.67
C MET A 165 -15.07 0.55 14.07
N ASP A 166 -16.38 0.75 14.21
CA ASP A 166 -17.06 0.74 15.52
C ASP A 166 -16.98 -0.64 16.19
N LYS A 167 -17.08 -1.72 15.40
CA LYS A 167 -17.05 -3.09 15.92
C LYS A 167 -15.65 -3.56 16.33
N VAL A 168 -14.62 -3.21 15.57
CA VAL A 168 -13.24 -3.68 15.83
C VAL A 168 -12.36 -2.63 16.51
N GLY A 169 -12.83 -1.39 16.61
CA GLY A 169 -12.07 -0.25 17.13
C GLY A 169 -11.22 0.43 16.07
N LYS A 170 -10.67 1.61 16.41
CA LYS A 170 -9.88 2.45 15.49
C LYS A 170 -8.62 1.75 14.97
N ASP A 171 -7.97 0.97 15.82
CA ASP A 171 -6.78 0.17 15.50
C ASP A 171 -7.13 -1.25 15.04
N GLY A 172 -8.41 -1.53 14.86
CA GLY A 172 -8.91 -2.84 14.46
C GLY A 172 -8.58 -3.19 13.01
N VAL A 173 -8.59 -4.48 12.73
CA VAL A 173 -8.30 -5.01 11.40
C VAL A 173 -9.59 -5.12 10.59
N ILE A 174 -9.59 -4.51 9.41
CA ILE A 174 -10.67 -4.62 8.45
C ILE A 174 -10.08 -5.25 7.17
N THR A 175 -10.72 -6.29 6.65
CA THR A 175 -10.36 -6.94 5.39
C THR A 175 -11.53 -6.90 4.43
N VAL A 176 -11.23 -6.87 3.13
CA VAL A 176 -12.25 -6.84 2.07
C VAL A 176 -12.17 -8.12 1.26
N GLU A 177 -13.27 -8.83 1.14
CA GLU A 177 -13.38 -10.09 0.42
C GLU A 177 -14.49 -10.04 -0.63
N GLU A 178 -14.46 -11.00 -1.57
CA GLU A 178 -15.52 -11.18 -2.53
C GLU A 178 -16.66 -12.02 -1.91
N ALA A 179 -17.88 -11.51 -2.00
CA ALA A 179 -19.06 -12.28 -1.61
C ALA A 179 -19.46 -13.28 -2.72
N LYS A 180 -20.14 -14.35 -2.32
CA LYS A 180 -20.81 -15.25 -3.28
C LYS A 180 -22.19 -14.73 -3.72
N GLY A 181 -22.70 -13.71 -3.05
CA GLY A 181 -24.00 -13.09 -3.26
C GLY A 181 -23.93 -11.72 -3.93
N LEU A 182 -25.11 -11.11 -4.10
CA LEU A 182 -25.24 -9.78 -4.72
C LEU A 182 -25.08 -8.64 -3.71
N GLN A 183 -25.28 -8.91 -2.42
CA GLN A 183 -25.26 -7.89 -1.36
C GLN A 183 -23.88 -7.81 -0.73
N THR A 184 -23.52 -6.60 -0.31
CA THR A 184 -22.32 -6.38 0.50
C THR A 184 -22.68 -6.58 1.97
N GLU A 185 -21.89 -7.37 2.69
CA GLU A 185 -22.15 -7.76 4.08
C GLU A 185 -20.93 -7.52 4.95
N LEU A 186 -21.16 -7.17 6.22
CA LEU A 186 -20.14 -7.03 7.26
C LEU A 186 -20.23 -8.18 8.24
N GLU A 187 -19.17 -8.95 8.36
CA GLU A 187 -19.02 -10.01 9.36
C GLU A 187 -17.82 -9.70 10.27
N VAL A 188 -17.98 -9.86 11.58
CA VAL A 188 -16.82 -9.82 12.50
C VAL A 188 -16.46 -11.26 12.86
N VAL A 189 -15.22 -11.61 12.61
CA VAL A 189 -14.66 -12.94 12.82
C VAL A 189 -13.51 -12.90 13.82
N GLU A 190 -13.23 -14.04 14.44
CA GLU A 190 -12.05 -14.17 15.27
C GLU A 190 -10.80 -14.13 14.40
N GLY A 191 -9.83 -13.31 14.80
CA GLY A 191 -8.61 -13.12 14.04
C GLY A 191 -7.64 -12.19 14.73
N MET A 192 -6.44 -12.08 14.15
CA MET A 192 -5.37 -11.22 14.66
C MET A 192 -4.50 -10.74 13.52
N GLN A 193 -4.02 -9.50 13.61
CA GLN A 193 -2.95 -8.98 12.76
C GLN A 193 -1.70 -8.67 13.59
N PHE A 194 -0.53 -8.88 13.01
CA PHE A 194 0.74 -8.46 13.58
C PHE A 194 1.72 -7.98 12.50
N ASP A 195 2.62 -7.09 12.93
CA ASP A 195 3.58 -6.35 12.12
C ASP A 195 4.81 -7.19 11.72
N ARG A 196 4.59 -8.23 10.94
CA ARG A 196 5.62 -9.04 10.27
C ARG A 196 5.07 -9.55 8.96
N GLY A 197 5.75 -9.25 7.86
CA GLY A 197 5.40 -9.75 6.53
C GLY A 197 6.16 -11.01 6.13
N TYR A 198 5.92 -11.48 4.91
CA TYR A 198 6.54 -12.69 4.40
C TYR A 198 8.07 -12.59 4.33
N LEU A 199 8.77 -13.69 4.58
CA LEU A 199 10.23 -13.76 4.54
C LEU A 199 10.81 -13.76 3.12
N SER A 200 10.00 -14.00 2.11
CA SER A 200 10.44 -14.02 0.71
C SER A 200 9.33 -13.54 -0.21
N PRO A 201 9.63 -12.63 -1.16
CA PRO A 201 8.67 -12.22 -2.20
C PRO A 201 8.17 -13.37 -3.06
N TYR A 202 8.92 -14.47 -3.13
CA TYR A 202 8.50 -15.66 -3.86
C TYR A 202 7.30 -16.39 -3.23
N PHE A 203 6.89 -16.03 -2.01
CA PHE A 203 5.66 -16.51 -1.40
C PHE A 203 4.41 -15.80 -1.91
N VAL A 204 4.55 -14.68 -2.61
CA VAL A 204 3.42 -13.92 -3.18
C VAL A 204 2.58 -14.80 -4.09
N SER A 205 1.26 -14.77 -3.90
CA SER A 205 0.26 -15.44 -4.73
C SER A 205 -0.59 -14.46 -5.54
N ASP A 206 -0.76 -13.24 -5.02
CA ASP A 206 -1.41 -12.12 -5.69
C ASP A 206 -0.34 -11.06 -6.03
N ALA A 207 0.09 -11.06 -7.29
CA ALA A 207 1.15 -10.17 -7.76
C ALA A 207 0.70 -8.71 -7.85
N ASP A 208 -0.59 -8.46 -8.04
CA ASP A 208 -1.14 -7.10 -8.18
C ASP A 208 -1.07 -6.37 -6.83
N ARG A 209 -1.31 -7.10 -5.73
CA ARG A 209 -1.28 -6.59 -4.35
C ARG A 209 0.03 -6.87 -3.63
N MET A 210 0.91 -7.67 -4.21
CA MET A 210 2.11 -8.19 -3.56
C MET A 210 1.80 -8.92 -2.25
N GLU A 211 0.71 -9.70 -2.23
CA GLU A 211 0.25 -10.46 -1.07
C GLU A 211 0.38 -11.97 -1.27
N CYS A 212 0.60 -12.67 -0.17
CA CYS A 212 0.48 -14.12 -0.10
C CYS A 212 -0.81 -14.47 0.64
N VAL A 213 -1.76 -15.09 -0.07
CA VAL A 213 -3.03 -15.53 0.48
C VAL A 213 -3.03 -17.04 0.61
N LEU A 214 -3.28 -17.54 1.81
CA LEU A 214 -3.44 -18.96 2.12
C LEU A 214 -4.85 -19.19 2.66
N GLU A 215 -5.61 -20.07 2.02
CA GLU A 215 -6.98 -20.42 2.43
C GLU A 215 -7.02 -21.82 3.06
N ASN A 216 -7.78 -21.99 4.15
CA ASN A 216 -7.92 -23.25 4.88
C ASN A 216 -6.56 -23.88 5.23
N CYS A 217 -5.64 -23.07 5.73
CA CYS A 217 -4.26 -23.43 5.96
C CYS A 217 -4.02 -23.95 7.38
N VAL A 218 -2.94 -24.72 7.53
CA VAL A 218 -2.40 -25.11 8.84
C VAL A 218 -1.30 -24.14 9.25
N VAL A 219 -1.15 -23.91 10.55
CA VAL A 219 -0.21 -22.96 11.13
C VAL A 219 0.77 -23.71 12.04
N LEU A 220 2.05 -23.63 11.70
CA LEU A 220 3.15 -24.13 12.55
C LEU A 220 3.71 -22.95 13.34
N LEU A 221 3.73 -23.07 14.67
CA LEU A 221 4.28 -22.08 15.59
C LEU A 221 5.54 -22.64 16.24
N HIS A 222 6.69 -22.01 16.01
CA HIS A 222 7.97 -22.47 16.54
C HIS A 222 8.71 -21.33 17.25
N GLU A 223 9.20 -21.59 18.46
CA GLU A 223 9.85 -20.57 19.29
C GLU A 223 11.21 -20.12 18.74
N LYS A 224 11.97 -21.05 18.15
CA LYS A 224 13.33 -20.83 17.68
C LYS A 224 13.40 -20.65 16.16
N LYS A 225 14.62 -20.38 15.67
CA LYS A 225 14.93 -20.34 14.24
C LYS A 225 14.83 -21.72 13.60
N ILE A 226 14.36 -21.74 12.36
CA ILE A 226 14.31 -22.93 11.50
C ILE A 226 15.30 -22.72 10.36
N SER A 227 16.43 -23.41 10.38
CA SER A 227 17.44 -23.37 9.32
C SER A 227 17.66 -24.73 8.65
N SER A 228 17.45 -25.83 9.42
CA SER A 228 17.64 -27.20 8.96
C SER A 228 16.37 -27.72 8.26
N MET A 229 16.51 -28.11 7.00
CA MET A 229 15.44 -28.78 6.26
C MET A 229 15.08 -30.14 6.86
N LYS A 230 16.08 -30.86 7.39
CA LYS A 230 15.88 -32.19 7.97
C LYS A 230 14.87 -32.20 9.10
N ASP A 231 14.90 -31.17 9.95
CA ASP A 231 14.03 -31.06 11.11
C ASP A 231 12.59 -30.68 10.73
N LEU A 232 12.43 -29.93 9.63
CA LEU A 232 11.14 -29.48 9.10
C LEU A 232 10.46 -30.54 8.20
N LEU A 233 11.24 -31.42 7.59
CA LEU A 233 10.76 -32.37 6.57
C LEU A 233 9.58 -33.25 7.06
N PRO A 234 9.58 -33.82 8.28
CA PRO A 234 8.45 -34.66 8.73
C PRO A 234 7.12 -33.90 8.78
N VAL A 235 7.16 -32.62 9.15
CA VAL A 235 5.96 -31.75 9.18
C VAL A 235 5.49 -31.47 7.76
N LEU A 236 6.39 -31.10 6.85
CA LEU A 236 6.06 -30.81 5.46
C LEU A 236 5.46 -32.02 4.74
N GLU A 237 5.96 -33.23 5.01
CA GLU A 237 5.40 -34.46 4.45
C GLU A 237 3.97 -34.73 4.95
N GLN A 238 3.69 -34.45 6.22
CA GLN A 238 2.33 -34.57 6.76
C GLN A 238 1.38 -33.59 6.08
N VAL A 239 1.81 -32.31 5.94
CA VAL A 239 1.00 -31.25 5.31
C VAL A 239 0.79 -31.54 3.83
N ALA A 240 1.82 -31.95 3.10
CA ALA A 240 1.73 -32.30 1.68
C ALA A 240 0.77 -33.48 1.41
N LYS A 241 0.76 -34.50 2.30
CA LYS A 241 -0.18 -35.63 2.20
C LYS A 241 -1.65 -35.19 2.36
N GLN A 242 -1.90 -34.14 3.15
CA GLN A 242 -3.24 -33.59 3.35
C GLN A 242 -3.64 -32.57 2.28
N GLY A 243 -2.69 -32.11 1.45
CA GLY A 243 -2.93 -31.11 0.41
C GLY A 243 -3.34 -29.73 0.93
N LYS A 244 -3.09 -29.43 2.20
CA LYS A 244 -3.41 -28.12 2.79
C LYS A 244 -2.26 -27.14 2.62
N PRO A 245 -2.53 -25.84 2.45
CA PRO A 245 -1.52 -24.79 2.57
C PRO A 245 -0.95 -24.71 3.99
N MET A 246 0.25 -24.16 4.13
CA MET A 246 0.93 -24.06 5.42
C MET A 246 1.51 -22.67 5.65
N LEU A 247 1.24 -22.11 6.82
CA LEU A 247 1.94 -20.95 7.37
C LEU A 247 2.92 -21.40 8.43
N ILE A 248 4.17 -20.93 8.34
CA ILE A 248 5.20 -21.14 9.37
C ILE A 248 5.47 -19.80 10.06
N ILE A 249 5.27 -19.75 11.37
CA ILE A 249 5.60 -18.61 12.23
C ILE A 249 6.70 -19.06 13.18
N ALA A 250 7.91 -18.52 13.01
CA ALA A 250 9.06 -18.89 13.82
C ALA A 250 9.89 -17.64 14.17
N GLU A 251 10.85 -17.75 15.09
CA GLU A 251 11.80 -16.65 15.33
C GLU A 251 12.43 -16.16 14.03
N ASP A 252 12.85 -17.07 13.17
CA ASP A 252 13.27 -16.84 11.80
C ASP A 252 13.17 -18.15 11.01
N VAL A 253 13.06 -18.05 9.67
CA VAL A 253 13.23 -19.20 8.77
C VAL A 253 14.27 -18.80 7.74
N GLU A 254 15.41 -19.49 7.75
CA GLU A 254 16.58 -19.09 6.96
C GLU A 254 17.28 -20.30 6.31
N GLY A 255 18.27 -20.02 5.47
CA GLY A 255 19.15 -21.03 4.89
C GLY A 255 18.43 -22.06 4.02
N GLU A 256 18.72 -23.34 4.25
CA GLU A 256 18.20 -24.46 3.49
C GLU A 256 16.67 -24.61 3.63
N ALA A 257 16.14 -24.35 4.82
CA ALA A 257 14.70 -24.44 5.08
C ALA A 257 13.91 -23.42 4.24
N LEU A 258 14.31 -22.16 4.25
CA LEU A 258 13.65 -21.12 3.45
C LEU A 258 13.77 -21.39 1.94
N ALA A 259 14.97 -21.75 1.46
CA ALA A 259 15.20 -22.07 0.05
C ALA A 259 14.30 -23.22 -0.43
N THR A 260 14.16 -24.27 0.39
CA THR A 260 13.32 -25.42 0.04
C THR A 260 11.84 -25.07 0.02
N LEU A 261 11.34 -24.27 0.96
CA LEU A 261 9.94 -23.79 0.94
C LEU A 261 9.66 -23.00 -0.33
N VAL A 262 10.54 -22.07 -0.71
CA VAL A 262 10.43 -21.27 -1.93
C VAL A 262 10.41 -22.16 -3.18
N VAL A 263 11.35 -23.11 -3.29
CA VAL A 263 11.44 -24.00 -4.46
C VAL A 263 10.18 -24.87 -4.59
N ASN A 264 9.67 -25.42 -3.48
CA ASN A 264 8.47 -26.27 -3.51
C ASN A 264 7.22 -25.45 -3.85
N LYS A 265 7.13 -24.20 -3.38
CA LYS A 265 6.05 -23.30 -3.80
C LYS A 265 6.11 -22.98 -5.28
N LEU A 266 7.27 -22.61 -5.82
CA LEU A 266 7.46 -22.30 -7.24
C LEU A 266 7.14 -23.51 -8.15
N ARG A 267 7.40 -24.73 -7.65
CA ARG A 267 7.04 -25.97 -8.34
C ARG A 267 5.55 -26.36 -8.19
N GLY A 268 4.80 -25.64 -7.37
CA GLY A 268 3.40 -25.97 -7.09
C GLY A 268 3.19 -27.25 -6.27
N THR A 269 4.26 -27.82 -5.67
CA THR A 269 4.19 -29.06 -4.88
C THR A 269 3.72 -28.82 -3.45
N LEU A 270 3.93 -27.61 -2.93
CA LEU A 270 3.50 -27.21 -1.60
C LEU A 270 3.13 -25.72 -1.61
N GLN A 271 1.93 -25.39 -1.16
CA GLN A 271 1.55 -24.01 -0.87
C GLN A 271 2.00 -23.69 0.55
N ALA A 272 3.09 -22.93 0.69
CA ALA A 272 3.62 -22.56 1.99
C ALA A 272 4.10 -21.11 1.99
N ALA A 273 4.03 -20.48 3.17
CA ALA A 273 4.66 -19.20 3.45
C ALA A 273 5.32 -19.26 4.83
N ALA A 274 6.31 -18.39 5.03
CA ALA A 274 7.00 -18.25 6.30
C ALA A 274 7.09 -16.78 6.70
N VAL A 275 6.94 -16.52 7.99
CA VAL A 275 6.99 -15.19 8.59
C VAL A 275 7.72 -15.23 9.93
N LYS A 276 8.35 -14.11 10.30
CA LYS A 276 8.95 -13.98 11.64
C LYS A 276 7.86 -13.82 12.69
N ALA A 277 8.06 -14.49 13.83
CA ALA A 277 7.19 -14.30 14.98
C ALA A 277 7.25 -12.84 15.48
N PRO A 278 6.11 -12.26 15.86
CA PRO A 278 6.05 -10.91 16.40
C PRO A 278 6.70 -10.82 17.80
N GLY A 279 7.29 -9.67 18.11
CA GLY A 279 7.95 -9.40 19.39
C GLY A 279 9.35 -10.00 19.52
N PHE A 280 9.94 -9.82 20.70
CA PHE A 280 11.28 -10.28 21.05
C PHE A 280 11.28 -10.90 22.46
N GLY A 281 12.16 -11.89 22.71
CA GLY A 281 12.30 -12.51 24.02
C GLY A 281 10.99 -13.09 24.56
N ASP A 282 10.66 -12.84 25.83
CA ASP A 282 9.47 -13.38 26.49
C ASP A 282 8.16 -12.87 25.86
N ARG A 283 8.17 -11.66 25.26
CA ARG A 283 7.01 -11.15 24.52
C ARG A 283 6.71 -11.97 23.28
N ARG A 284 7.76 -12.40 22.55
CA ARG A 284 7.60 -13.29 21.39
C ARG A 284 6.92 -14.59 21.81
N LYS A 285 7.38 -15.20 22.92
CA LYS A 285 6.75 -16.41 23.48
C LYS A 285 5.26 -16.17 23.78
N ALA A 286 4.96 -15.09 24.46
CA ALA A 286 3.59 -14.73 24.83
C ALA A 286 2.69 -14.48 23.60
N MET A 287 3.21 -13.82 22.55
CA MET A 287 2.46 -13.59 21.31
C MET A 287 2.29 -14.88 20.49
N LEU A 288 3.27 -15.76 20.45
CA LEU A 288 3.12 -17.10 19.84
C LEU A 288 2.04 -17.92 20.57
N GLU A 289 1.96 -17.85 21.91
CA GLU A 289 0.87 -18.46 22.67
C GLU A 289 -0.48 -17.88 22.35
N ASP A 290 -0.58 -16.55 22.18
CA ASP A 290 -1.83 -15.88 21.79
C ASP A 290 -2.29 -16.37 20.40
N ILE A 291 -1.36 -16.52 19.44
CA ILE A 291 -1.64 -17.06 18.11
C ILE A 291 -2.01 -18.56 18.21
N ALA A 292 -1.36 -19.33 19.08
CA ALA A 292 -1.69 -20.74 19.30
C ALA A 292 -3.11 -20.92 19.81
N ILE A 293 -3.52 -20.12 20.78
CA ILE A 293 -4.89 -20.13 21.31
C ILE A 293 -5.90 -19.72 20.22
N LEU A 294 -5.58 -18.69 19.42
CA LEU A 294 -6.42 -18.23 18.33
C LEU A 294 -6.61 -19.31 17.25
N THR A 295 -5.56 -20.02 16.89
CA THR A 295 -5.57 -21.02 15.80
C THR A 295 -5.91 -22.44 16.28
N GLY A 296 -5.99 -22.65 17.61
CA GLY A 296 -6.22 -23.97 18.22
C GLY A 296 -5.02 -24.89 18.13
N GLY A 297 -3.81 -24.36 17.84
CA GLY A 297 -2.57 -25.11 17.76
C GLY A 297 -1.76 -25.04 19.06
N ARG A 298 -0.49 -25.45 18.95
CA ARG A 298 0.47 -25.41 20.07
C ARG A 298 1.79 -24.77 19.61
N VAL A 299 2.41 -24.00 20.49
CA VAL A 299 3.78 -23.51 20.27
C VAL A 299 4.77 -24.65 20.46
N ILE A 300 5.58 -24.91 19.45
CA ILE A 300 6.64 -25.92 19.52
C ILE A 300 7.85 -25.28 20.18
N THR A 301 8.14 -25.72 21.39
CA THR A 301 9.23 -25.22 22.23
C THR A 301 9.98 -26.38 22.88
N GLU A 302 11.27 -26.23 23.00
CA GLU A 302 12.12 -27.21 23.71
C GLU A 302 11.84 -27.26 25.23
N ASP A 303 11.31 -26.18 25.79
CA ASP A 303 10.91 -26.12 27.21
C ASP A 303 9.81 -27.16 27.52
N LEU A 304 8.99 -27.48 26.54
CA LEU A 304 7.97 -28.55 26.59
C LEU A 304 8.52 -29.92 26.15
N GLY A 305 9.78 -30.00 25.79
CA GLY A 305 10.40 -31.23 25.30
C GLY A 305 10.00 -31.65 23.88
N ILE A 306 9.32 -30.74 23.14
CA ILE A 306 8.83 -31.04 21.79
C ILE A 306 9.86 -30.52 20.78
N LYS A 307 10.46 -31.45 20.02
CA LYS A 307 11.33 -31.12 18.89
C LYS A 307 10.51 -30.97 17.62
N LEU A 308 10.97 -30.14 16.68
CA LEU A 308 10.31 -29.90 15.40
C LEU A 308 10.07 -31.20 14.60
N GLU A 309 11.02 -32.12 14.63
CA GLU A 309 10.94 -33.44 13.97
C GLU A 309 9.81 -34.36 14.51
N ASN A 310 9.29 -34.08 15.72
CA ASN A 310 8.27 -34.87 16.40
C ASN A 310 6.88 -34.24 16.40
N VAL A 311 6.69 -33.13 15.69
CA VAL A 311 5.43 -32.41 15.58
C VAL A 311 4.38 -33.30 14.91
N GLN A 312 3.23 -33.41 15.55
CA GLN A 312 2.07 -34.16 15.04
C GLN A 312 1.05 -33.19 14.45
N TRP A 313 0.16 -33.72 13.60
CA TRP A 313 -0.90 -32.94 12.98
C TRP A 313 -1.74 -32.14 13.99
N GLN A 314 -2.04 -32.72 15.12
CA GLN A 314 -2.81 -32.10 16.22
C GLN A 314 -2.11 -30.94 16.93
N ASP A 315 -0.81 -30.78 16.73
CA ASP A 315 -0.05 -29.66 17.29
C ASP A 315 -0.09 -28.43 16.39
N LEU A 316 -0.52 -28.60 15.12
CA LEU A 316 -0.68 -27.52 14.15
C LEU A 316 -1.97 -26.75 14.42
N GLY A 317 -1.91 -25.43 14.34
CA GLY A 317 -3.08 -24.57 14.34
C GLY A 317 -3.81 -24.63 12.99
N GLU A 318 -5.05 -24.13 12.95
CA GLU A 318 -5.83 -24.00 11.73
C GLU A 318 -6.31 -22.55 11.56
N ALA A 319 -6.22 -22.05 10.33
CA ALA A 319 -6.76 -20.75 9.94
C ALA A 319 -7.61 -20.89 8.68
N LYS A 320 -8.74 -20.19 8.67
CA LYS A 320 -9.62 -20.13 7.50
C LYS A 320 -8.94 -19.39 6.36
N LYS A 321 -8.27 -18.28 6.70
CA LYS A 321 -7.54 -17.46 5.75
C LYS A 321 -6.35 -16.79 6.44
N VAL A 322 -5.25 -16.71 5.74
CA VAL A 322 -4.09 -15.91 6.13
C VAL A 322 -3.71 -15.02 4.96
N VAL A 323 -3.51 -13.73 5.24
CA VAL A 323 -3.00 -12.75 4.28
C VAL A 323 -1.69 -12.22 4.81
N LEU A 324 -0.62 -12.38 4.02
CA LEU A 324 0.69 -11.83 4.34
C LEU A 324 1.04 -10.76 3.31
N SER A 325 1.24 -9.55 3.77
CA SER A 325 1.84 -8.47 2.98
C SER A 325 3.36 -8.45 3.15
N LYS A 326 4.01 -7.42 2.65
CA LYS A 326 5.43 -7.18 2.89
C LYS A 326 5.74 -6.90 4.37
N ASP A 327 4.81 -6.26 5.07
CA ASP A 327 5.02 -5.72 6.41
C ASP A 327 4.15 -6.37 7.49
N ASP A 328 2.99 -6.94 7.11
CA ASP A 328 1.98 -7.45 8.03
C ASP A 328 1.54 -8.87 7.72
N THR A 329 1.02 -9.55 8.74
CA THR A 329 0.34 -10.85 8.63
C THR A 329 -1.00 -10.79 9.35
N THR A 330 -2.09 -11.06 8.64
CA THR A 330 -3.45 -11.18 9.17
C THR A 330 -3.89 -12.64 9.16
N ILE A 331 -4.30 -13.14 10.32
CA ILE A 331 -4.84 -14.49 10.50
C ILE A 331 -6.32 -14.37 10.82
N VAL A 332 -7.15 -15.05 10.04
CA VAL A 332 -8.60 -15.16 10.24
C VAL A 332 -8.93 -16.62 10.52
N THR A 333 -9.65 -16.87 11.60
CA THR A 333 -10.07 -18.22 11.97
C THR A 333 -11.55 -18.45 11.66
N GLU A 334 -11.99 -19.68 11.74
CA GLU A 334 -13.38 -20.04 11.49
C GLU A 334 -14.26 -19.64 12.68
N SER A 335 -15.37 -18.96 12.40
CA SER A 335 -16.33 -18.53 13.43
C SER A 335 -17.13 -19.74 13.95
N GLY A 336 -17.47 -19.71 15.25
CA GLY A 336 -18.42 -20.64 15.85
C GLY A 336 -17.82 -21.85 16.59
N ASP A 337 -16.48 -21.94 16.70
CA ASP A 337 -15.85 -22.94 17.58
C ASP A 337 -15.94 -22.48 19.05
N THR A 338 -16.92 -23.01 19.78
CA THR A 338 -17.17 -22.68 21.19
C THR A 338 -16.00 -23.01 22.11
N GLY A 339 -15.21 -24.04 21.79
CA GLY A 339 -14.00 -24.39 22.54
C GLY A 339 -12.89 -23.34 22.39
N ARG A 340 -12.68 -22.87 21.18
CA ARG A 340 -11.71 -21.81 20.84
C ARG A 340 -12.14 -20.48 21.48
N GLN A 341 -13.41 -20.11 21.38
CA GLN A 341 -13.95 -18.92 22.01
C GLN A 341 -13.74 -18.90 23.52
N ALA A 342 -13.98 -20.03 24.20
CA ALA A 342 -13.73 -20.15 25.62
C ALA A 342 -12.24 -20.01 25.97
N ALA A 343 -11.35 -20.57 25.14
CA ALA A 343 -9.89 -20.43 25.32
C ALA A 343 -9.43 -18.97 25.13
N ILE A 344 -9.92 -18.28 24.10
CA ILE A 344 -9.65 -16.85 23.86
C ILE A 344 -10.14 -16.01 25.04
N ALA A 345 -11.39 -16.23 25.50
CA ALA A 345 -11.93 -15.52 26.64
C ALA A 345 -11.12 -15.73 27.93
N GLY A 346 -10.62 -16.97 28.16
CA GLY A 346 -9.70 -17.28 29.24
C GLY A 346 -8.39 -16.52 29.15
N ARG A 347 -7.80 -16.44 27.94
CA ARG A 347 -6.56 -15.69 27.69
C ARG A 347 -6.76 -14.19 27.89
N VAL A 348 -7.84 -13.63 27.39
CA VAL A 348 -8.24 -12.22 27.59
C VAL A 348 -8.31 -11.89 29.07
N LYS A 349 -8.95 -12.75 29.89
CA LYS A 349 -9.02 -12.55 31.34
C LYS A 349 -7.63 -12.60 31.99
N GLN A 350 -6.77 -13.51 31.56
CA GLN A 350 -5.39 -13.59 32.05
C GLN A 350 -4.60 -12.32 31.75
N ILE A 351 -4.68 -11.79 30.53
CA ILE A 351 -3.99 -10.55 30.15
C ILE A 351 -4.53 -9.35 30.94
N ARG A 352 -5.85 -9.25 31.16
CA ARG A 352 -6.44 -8.20 32.00
C ARG A 352 -5.90 -8.21 33.41
N ASN A 353 -5.79 -9.37 34.03
CA ASN A 353 -5.19 -9.49 35.36
C ASN A 353 -3.72 -9.03 35.36
N GLN A 354 -2.94 -9.39 34.32
CA GLN A 354 -1.55 -8.93 34.18
C GLN A 354 -1.45 -7.41 34.03
N ILE A 355 -2.41 -6.75 33.34
CA ILE A 355 -2.49 -5.29 33.22
C ILE A 355 -2.73 -4.63 34.58
N GLU A 356 -3.56 -5.24 35.44
CA GLU A 356 -3.84 -4.73 36.79
C GLU A 356 -2.66 -4.94 37.75
N GLU A 357 -1.94 -6.03 37.61
CA GLU A 357 -0.82 -6.40 38.50
C GLU A 357 0.49 -5.68 38.15
N THR A 358 0.68 -5.27 36.89
CA THR A 358 1.95 -4.66 36.46
C THR A 358 2.13 -3.26 37.01
N THR A 359 3.33 -2.97 37.52
CA THR A 359 3.76 -1.65 37.99
C THR A 359 4.51 -0.84 36.92
N SER A 360 4.85 -1.47 35.79
CA SER A 360 5.56 -0.84 34.66
C SER A 360 4.54 -0.27 33.68
N ASP A 361 4.59 1.02 33.44
CA ASP A 361 3.72 1.67 32.44
C ASP A 361 3.99 1.15 31.01
N TYR A 362 5.25 0.86 30.69
CA TYR A 362 5.62 0.26 29.43
C TYR A 362 5.06 -1.16 29.24
N ASP A 363 5.14 -2.01 30.27
CA ASP A 363 4.57 -3.36 30.20
C ASP A 363 3.05 -3.32 30.16
N ARG A 364 2.44 -2.37 30.86
CA ARG A 364 0.99 -2.11 30.80
C ARG A 364 0.55 -1.78 29.38
N GLU A 365 1.24 -0.85 28.71
CA GLU A 365 0.96 -0.48 27.32
C GLU A 365 1.05 -1.70 26.40
N LYS A 366 2.11 -2.50 26.50
CA LYS A 366 2.31 -3.68 25.66
C LYS A 366 1.31 -4.82 25.93
N LEU A 367 0.85 -4.95 27.16
CA LEU A 367 -0.25 -5.87 27.51
C LEU A 367 -1.59 -5.37 26.93
N GLN A 368 -1.83 -4.06 26.93
CA GLN A 368 -3.02 -3.45 26.32
C GLN A 368 -3.03 -3.66 24.80
N GLU A 369 -1.91 -3.48 24.12
CA GLU A 369 -1.78 -3.79 22.67
C GLU A 369 -2.11 -5.26 22.37
N ARG A 370 -1.60 -6.20 23.17
CA ARG A 370 -1.92 -7.62 23.01
C ARG A 370 -3.40 -7.92 23.25
N LEU A 371 -3.96 -7.30 24.28
CA LEU A 371 -5.38 -7.43 24.59
C LEU A 371 -6.26 -6.93 23.43
N ALA A 372 -5.94 -5.75 22.89
CA ALA A 372 -6.66 -5.17 21.76
C ALA A 372 -6.63 -6.10 20.53
N LYS A 373 -5.48 -6.68 20.21
CA LYS A 373 -5.34 -7.63 19.09
C LYS A 373 -6.14 -8.92 19.26
N LEU A 374 -6.35 -9.40 20.49
CA LEU A 374 -7.14 -10.60 20.76
C LEU A 374 -8.64 -10.33 20.83
N VAL A 375 -9.05 -9.16 21.34
CA VAL A 375 -10.45 -8.81 21.58
C VAL A 375 -11.10 -8.22 20.34
N GLY A 376 -10.35 -7.44 19.56
CA GLY A 376 -10.87 -6.69 18.40
C GLY A 376 -11.37 -7.60 17.27
N GLY A 377 -10.80 -8.78 17.11
CA GLY A 377 -11.12 -9.64 15.96
C GLY A 377 -10.73 -9.00 14.62
N VAL A 378 -11.32 -9.49 13.54
CA VAL A 378 -11.18 -8.96 12.18
C VAL A 378 -12.58 -8.69 11.62
N ALA A 379 -12.83 -7.45 11.19
CA ALA A 379 -14.02 -7.12 10.42
C ALA A 379 -13.79 -7.51 8.94
N VAL A 380 -14.66 -8.35 8.39
CA VAL A 380 -14.59 -8.80 7.00
C VAL A 380 -15.74 -8.16 6.24
N ILE A 381 -15.43 -7.23 5.34
CA ILE A 381 -16.40 -6.65 4.41
C ILE A 381 -16.44 -7.55 3.17
N ARG A 382 -17.55 -8.27 2.97
CA ARG A 382 -17.77 -9.11 1.79
C ARG A 382 -18.52 -8.32 0.75
N VAL A 383 -17.85 -7.99 -0.35
CA VAL A 383 -18.41 -7.17 -1.42
C VAL A 383 -19.21 -8.05 -2.38
N GLY A 384 -20.49 -7.73 -2.56
CA GLY A 384 -21.38 -8.38 -3.51
C GLY A 384 -21.60 -7.54 -4.76
N ALA A 385 -21.70 -8.20 -5.93
CA ALA A 385 -22.05 -7.57 -7.20
C ALA A 385 -22.66 -8.59 -8.18
N ALA A 386 -23.25 -8.09 -9.27
CA ALA A 386 -23.93 -8.92 -10.27
C ALA A 386 -22.95 -9.61 -11.24
N THR A 387 -21.78 -9.00 -11.48
CA THR A 387 -20.76 -9.51 -12.40
C THR A 387 -19.39 -9.50 -11.74
N GLU A 388 -18.48 -10.36 -12.20
CA GLU A 388 -17.09 -10.42 -11.70
C GLU A 388 -16.34 -9.07 -11.91
N THR A 389 -16.58 -8.42 -13.04
CA THR A 389 -15.95 -7.12 -13.33
C THR A 389 -16.41 -6.02 -12.37
N GLU A 390 -17.73 -5.96 -12.11
CA GLU A 390 -18.33 -5.04 -11.13
C GLU A 390 -17.84 -5.35 -9.71
N MET A 391 -17.75 -6.62 -9.36
CA MET A 391 -17.25 -7.09 -8.06
C MET A 391 -15.83 -6.59 -7.81
N LYS A 392 -14.94 -6.76 -8.78
CA LYS A 392 -13.54 -6.32 -8.68
C LYS A 392 -13.44 -4.79 -8.55
N GLU A 393 -14.26 -4.05 -9.32
CA GLU A 393 -14.29 -2.59 -9.22
C GLU A 393 -14.82 -2.13 -7.86
N LYS A 394 -15.96 -2.69 -7.41
CA LYS A 394 -16.55 -2.33 -6.12
C LYS A 394 -15.63 -2.70 -4.95
N LYS A 395 -14.96 -3.85 -5.03
CA LYS A 395 -13.97 -4.28 -4.04
C LYS A 395 -12.79 -3.30 -3.95
N ALA A 396 -12.19 -2.93 -5.07
CA ALA A 396 -11.10 -1.95 -5.09
C ALA A 396 -11.55 -0.61 -4.47
N ARG A 397 -12.75 -0.12 -4.80
CA ARG A 397 -13.32 1.11 -4.25
C ARG A 397 -13.55 1.02 -2.73
N VAL A 398 -14.00 -0.12 -2.21
CA VAL A 398 -14.14 -0.35 -0.77
C VAL A 398 -12.77 -0.36 -0.08
N GLU A 399 -11.76 -0.98 -0.69
CA GLU A 399 -10.39 -1.00 -0.16
C GLU A 399 -9.78 0.40 -0.11
N ASP A 400 -9.90 1.18 -1.17
CA ASP A 400 -9.42 2.56 -1.22
C ASP A 400 -10.11 3.42 -0.15
N ALA A 401 -11.44 3.31 -0.03
CA ALA A 401 -12.20 4.03 0.97
C ALA A 401 -11.84 3.63 2.41
N MET A 402 -11.57 2.34 2.65
CA MET A 402 -11.12 1.84 3.94
C MET A 402 -9.75 2.40 4.32
N HIS A 403 -8.79 2.39 3.39
CA HIS A 403 -7.45 2.93 3.63
C HIS A 403 -7.48 4.44 3.89
N ALA A 404 -8.24 5.19 3.10
CA ALA A 404 -8.41 6.62 3.29
C ALA A 404 -9.09 6.95 4.63
N THR A 405 -10.11 6.17 5.01
CA THR A 405 -10.80 6.34 6.29
C THR A 405 -9.87 6.06 7.47
N LYS A 406 -9.06 5.00 7.39
CA LYS A 406 -8.04 4.69 8.41
C LYS A 406 -7.02 5.82 8.54
N ALA A 407 -6.50 6.30 7.42
CA ALA A 407 -5.57 7.44 7.38
C ALA A 407 -6.18 8.73 8.00
N ALA A 408 -7.48 8.97 7.76
CA ALA A 408 -8.20 10.11 8.34
C ALA A 408 -8.40 9.98 9.86
N VAL A 409 -8.63 8.77 10.36
CA VAL A 409 -8.74 8.52 11.80
C VAL A 409 -7.39 8.67 12.51
N GLU A 410 -6.28 8.34 11.82
CA GLU A 410 -4.92 8.45 12.37
C GLU A 410 -4.44 9.91 12.46
N GLU A 411 -4.60 10.72 11.42
CA GLU A 411 -4.01 12.08 11.33
C GLU A 411 -5.02 13.20 11.06
N GLY A 412 -6.32 12.88 11.06
CA GLY A 412 -7.37 13.86 10.77
C GLY A 412 -7.58 14.11 9.28
N VAL A 413 -8.47 15.06 8.99
CA VAL A 413 -8.85 15.46 7.63
C VAL A 413 -8.53 16.93 7.37
N VAL A 414 -8.22 17.24 6.13
CA VAL A 414 -7.94 18.59 5.62
C VAL A 414 -8.88 18.91 4.46
N PRO A 415 -9.03 20.20 4.06
CA PRO A 415 -9.78 20.55 2.86
C PRO A 415 -9.21 19.83 1.63
N GLY A 416 -10.06 19.14 0.89
CA GLY A 416 -9.68 18.39 -0.31
C GLY A 416 -9.42 19.28 -1.53
N GLY A 417 -9.44 18.66 -2.72
CA GLY A 417 -9.25 19.39 -3.97
C GLY A 417 -7.88 20.07 -4.14
N GLY A 418 -6.88 19.63 -3.36
CA GLY A 418 -5.54 20.24 -3.31
C GLY A 418 -5.47 21.55 -2.51
N VAL A 419 -6.57 21.98 -1.87
CA VAL A 419 -6.62 23.26 -1.12
C VAL A 419 -5.68 23.24 0.09
N ALA A 420 -5.54 22.12 0.79
CA ALA A 420 -4.58 22.00 1.89
C ALA A 420 -3.15 22.34 1.44
N LEU A 421 -2.75 21.86 0.26
CA LEU A 421 -1.45 22.18 -0.35
C LEU A 421 -1.33 23.68 -0.70
N LEU A 422 -2.41 24.30 -1.20
CA LEU A 422 -2.42 25.75 -1.47
C LEU A 422 -2.27 26.57 -0.19
N ARG A 423 -2.87 26.14 0.93
CA ARG A 423 -2.72 26.83 2.23
C ARG A 423 -1.33 26.68 2.79
N ALA A 424 -0.65 25.56 2.57
CA ALA A 424 0.74 25.36 2.98
C ALA A 424 1.73 26.28 2.25
N ILE A 425 1.35 26.89 1.11
CA ILE A 425 2.19 27.85 0.37
C ILE A 425 2.61 29.03 1.24
N GLU A 426 1.76 29.49 2.15
CA GLU A 426 2.04 30.63 3.01
C GLU A 426 3.20 30.31 3.98
N ALA A 427 3.18 29.12 4.59
CA ALA A 427 4.26 28.65 5.46
C ALA A 427 5.59 28.54 4.70
N VAL A 428 5.55 27.98 3.47
CA VAL A 428 6.72 27.88 2.60
C VAL A 428 7.23 29.26 2.16
N ALA A 429 6.34 30.22 1.90
CA ALA A 429 6.69 31.59 1.52
C ALA A 429 7.33 32.38 2.68
N GLY A 430 7.08 31.98 3.93
CA GLY A 430 7.72 32.56 5.11
C GLY A 430 9.18 32.14 5.32
N LEU A 431 9.67 31.14 4.58
CA LEU A 431 11.07 30.70 4.66
C LEU A 431 12.00 31.69 3.94
N THR A 432 13.07 32.09 4.63
CA THR A 432 14.02 33.10 4.15
C THR A 432 15.41 32.49 3.94
N GLU A 433 15.57 31.81 2.79
CA GLU A 433 16.86 31.28 2.35
C GLU A 433 17.28 31.92 1.01
N ASN A 434 18.59 32.10 0.81
CA ASN A 434 19.14 32.74 -0.38
C ASN A 434 19.86 31.73 -1.29
N GLY A 435 20.15 32.13 -2.52
CA GLY A 435 20.86 31.30 -3.49
C GLY A 435 20.06 30.10 -3.93
N ASP A 436 20.74 28.99 -4.21
CA ASP A 436 20.13 27.80 -4.79
C ASP A 436 19.19 27.08 -3.81
N VAL A 437 19.41 27.22 -2.49
CA VAL A 437 18.44 26.74 -1.47
C VAL A 437 17.11 27.48 -1.60
N GLY A 438 17.14 28.83 -1.74
CA GLY A 438 15.93 29.63 -1.96
C GLY A 438 15.21 29.30 -3.26
N ILE A 439 15.95 28.92 -4.32
CA ILE A 439 15.36 28.41 -5.56
C ILE A 439 14.65 27.08 -5.29
N GLY A 440 15.25 26.16 -4.50
CA GLY A 440 14.63 24.90 -4.09
C GLY A 440 13.29 25.10 -3.37
N ILE A 441 13.22 26.09 -2.46
CA ILE A 441 11.97 26.48 -1.77
C ILE A 441 10.94 26.98 -2.79
N SER A 442 11.36 27.79 -3.75
CA SER A 442 10.48 28.33 -4.79
C SER A 442 9.91 27.26 -5.72
N ILE A 443 10.67 26.18 -5.98
CA ILE A 443 10.22 25.00 -6.74
C ILE A 443 9.04 24.34 -6.03
N VAL A 444 9.17 24.06 -4.73
CA VAL A 444 8.08 23.45 -3.94
C VAL A 444 6.87 24.36 -3.91
N LYS A 445 7.06 25.65 -3.62
CA LYS A 445 5.98 26.65 -3.63
C LYS A 445 5.17 26.60 -4.94
N ARG A 446 5.84 26.44 -6.07
CA ARG A 446 5.19 26.32 -7.39
C ARG A 446 4.51 24.97 -7.56
N ALA A 447 5.13 23.88 -7.12
CA ALA A 447 4.60 22.54 -7.25
C ALA A 447 3.33 22.31 -6.43
N LEU A 448 3.17 22.96 -5.27
CA LEU A 448 1.98 22.88 -4.42
C LEU A 448 0.70 23.39 -5.10
N GLU A 449 0.81 24.14 -6.19
CA GLU A 449 -0.34 24.60 -6.99
C GLU A 449 -0.87 23.53 -7.97
N GLU A 450 -0.01 22.59 -8.39
CA GLU A 450 -0.30 21.71 -9.52
C GLU A 450 -1.46 20.71 -9.29
N PRO A 451 -1.67 20.12 -8.09
CA PRO A 451 -2.83 19.25 -7.87
C PRO A 451 -4.18 19.98 -8.10
N THR A 452 -4.35 21.17 -7.52
CA THR A 452 -5.57 21.99 -7.75
C THR A 452 -5.69 22.39 -9.22
N ARG A 453 -4.59 22.78 -9.86
CA ARG A 453 -4.55 23.11 -11.28
C ARG A 453 -5.04 21.94 -12.13
N GLN A 454 -4.49 20.76 -11.90
CA GLN A 454 -4.83 19.56 -12.67
C GLN A 454 -6.30 19.13 -12.46
N ILE A 455 -6.83 19.24 -11.23
CA ILE A 455 -8.24 18.96 -10.94
C ILE A 455 -9.15 19.90 -11.74
N ALA A 456 -8.80 21.19 -11.79
CA ALA A 456 -9.55 22.19 -12.55
C ALA A 456 -9.49 21.94 -14.07
N GLU A 457 -8.30 21.61 -14.60
CA GLU A 457 -8.12 21.26 -16.02
C GLU A 457 -8.91 20.00 -16.42
N ASN A 458 -8.91 18.97 -15.56
CA ASN A 458 -9.73 17.77 -15.77
C ASN A 458 -11.23 18.08 -15.72
N ALA A 459 -11.63 19.12 -14.98
CA ALA A 459 -13.00 19.63 -14.96
C ALA A 459 -13.37 20.51 -16.18
N GLY A 460 -12.41 20.80 -17.05
CA GLY A 460 -12.62 21.60 -18.27
C GLY A 460 -12.56 23.10 -18.05
N VAL A 461 -11.98 23.58 -16.94
CA VAL A 461 -11.79 25.00 -16.64
C VAL A 461 -10.31 25.36 -16.60
N GLU A 462 -10.01 26.67 -16.78
CA GLU A 462 -8.63 27.16 -16.78
C GLU A 462 -7.99 27.05 -15.37
N GLY A 463 -7.06 26.11 -15.20
CA GLY A 463 -6.45 25.80 -13.91
C GLY A 463 -5.73 26.98 -13.26
N SER A 464 -5.10 27.86 -14.04
CA SER A 464 -4.40 29.05 -13.54
C SER A 464 -5.36 30.05 -12.88
N VAL A 465 -6.56 30.21 -13.42
CA VAL A 465 -7.60 31.08 -12.85
C VAL A 465 -8.11 30.50 -11.53
N ILE A 466 -8.42 29.22 -11.51
CA ILE A 466 -8.91 28.54 -10.30
C ILE A 466 -7.86 28.59 -9.17
N VAL A 467 -6.59 28.32 -9.46
CA VAL A 467 -5.51 28.42 -8.46
C VAL A 467 -5.40 29.84 -7.91
N ARG A 468 -5.43 30.86 -8.77
CA ARG A 468 -5.41 32.26 -8.33
C ARG A 468 -6.58 32.57 -7.39
N ASP A 469 -7.79 32.19 -7.78
CA ASP A 469 -9.02 32.50 -7.04
C ASP A 469 -9.07 31.70 -5.72
N ALA A 470 -8.64 30.43 -5.70
CA ALA A 470 -8.54 29.62 -4.51
C ALA A 470 -7.44 30.15 -3.52
N LYS A 471 -6.32 30.67 -4.02
CA LYS A 471 -5.28 31.31 -3.18
C LYS A 471 -5.73 32.62 -2.56
N ALA A 472 -6.69 33.33 -3.16
CA ALA A 472 -7.27 34.54 -2.59
C ALA A 472 -8.23 34.25 -1.43
N GLN A 473 -8.68 32.99 -1.28
CA GLN A 473 -9.54 32.56 -0.19
C GLN A 473 -8.72 32.10 1.03
N THR A 474 -9.38 31.97 2.16
CA THR A 474 -8.78 31.53 3.43
C THR A 474 -9.46 30.24 3.95
N GLY A 475 -8.83 29.58 4.89
CA GLY A 475 -9.39 28.39 5.54
C GLY A 475 -9.70 27.26 4.56
N SER A 476 -10.87 26.66 4.69
CA SER A 476 -11.33 25.52 3.90
C SER A 476 -12.01 25.89 2.56
N VAL A 477 -12.13 27.17 2.24
CA VAL A 477 -12.80 27.63 1.00
C VAL A 477 -11.93 27.33 -0.21
N GLY A 478 -12.48 26.61 -1.20
CA GLY A 478 -11.78 26.23 -2.42
C GLY A 478 -12.72 25.84 -3.54
N TYR A 479 -12.16 25.39 -4.65
CA TYR A 479 -12.91 25.00 -5.84
C TYR A 479 -13.43 23.56 -5.72
N ASN A 480 -14.76 23.40 -5.69
CA ASN A 480 -15.40 22.10 -5.81
C ASN A 480 -15.58 21.75 -7.30
N ALA A 481 -14.72 20.88 -7.81
CA ALA A 481 -14.74 20.50 -9.23
C ALA A 481 -15.98 19.66 -9.62
N ALA A 482 -16.73 19.12 -8.66
CA ALA A 482 -17.96 18.36 -8.96
C ALA A 482 -19.08 19.28 -9.44
N ASN A 483 -19.31 20.40 -8.74
CA ASN A 483 -20.37 21.39 -9.06
C ASN A 483 -19.85 22.64 -9.77
N GLY A 484 -18.56 22.94 -9.73
CA GLY A 484 -17.93 24.09 -10.36
C GLY A 484 -17.93 25.37 -9.52
N GLU A 485 -18.22 25.30 -8.21
CA GLU A 485 -18.35 26.44 -7.33
C GLU A 485 -17.16 26.61 -6.39
N MET A 486 -16.97 27.84 -5.89
CA MET A 486 -16.04 28.15 -4.79
C MET A 486 -16.81 28.16 -3.49
N GLU A 487 -16.54 27.19 -2.62
CA GLU A 487 -17.28 26.99 -1.36
C GLU A 487 -16.39 26.45 -0.25
N ASP A 488 -16.92 26.32 0.97
CA ASP A 488 -16.24 25.66 2.08
C ASP A 488 -16.24 24.14 1.81
N LEU A 489 -15.06 23.61 1.46
CA LEU A 489 -14.89 22.23 1.03
C LEU A 489 -15.13 21.24 2.18
N ILE A 490 -14.80 21.61 3.43
CA ILE A 490 -15.07 20.73 4.57
C ILE A 490 -16.59 20.62 4.79
N ALA A 491 -17.30 21.76 4.74
CA ALA A 491 -18.76 21.76 4.88
C ALA A 491 -19.46 21.06 3.70
N ALA A 492 -18.88 21.14 2.49
CA ALA A 492 -19.36 20.46 1.28
C ALA A 492 -18.98 18.97 1.24
N GLY A 493 -18.22 18.49 2.25
CA GLY A 493 -17.76 17.12 2.32
C GLY A 493 -16.58 16.80 1.37
N VAL A 494 -15.94 17.76 0.76
CA VAL A 494 -14.73 17.56 -0.08
C VAL A 494 -13.51 17.64 0.82
N ILE A 495 -13.10 16.51 1.33
CA ILE A 495 -12.00 16.37 2.31
C ILE A 495 -10.98 15.33 1.84
N ASP A 496 -9.74 15.51 2.28
CA ASP A 496 -8.65 14.54 2.11
C ASP A 496 -8.09 14.16 3.49
N PRO A 497 -7.65 12.91 3.71
CA PRO A 497 -6.88 12.58 4.90
C PRO A 497 -5.55 13.34 4.92
N ALA A 498 -5.19 13.90 6.07
CA ALA A 498 -3.93 14.65 6.21
C ALA A 498 -2.72 13.78 5.87
N LYS A 499 -2.71 12.52 6.35
CA LYS A 499 -1.67 11.52 6.07
C LYS A 499 -1.48 11.27 4.57
N VAL A 500 -2.57 11.20 3.81
CA VAL A 500 -2.51 11.01 2.34
C VAL A 500 -1.81 12.19 1.67
N THR A 501 -2.22 13.42 2.04
CA THR A 501 -1.68 14.65 1.45
C THR A 501 -0.21 14.85 1.78
N THR A 502 0.20 14.63 3.04
CA THR A 502 1.59 14.78 3.50
C THR A 502 2.51 13.70 2.93
N THR A 503 2.07 12.44 2.92
CA THR A 503 2.82 11.31 2.34
C THR A 503 3.04 11.52 0.84
N ALA A 504 2.01 11.95 0.11
CA ALA A 504 2.12 12.25 -1.32
C ALA A 504 3.20 13.32 -1.60
N LEU A 505 3.23 14.40 -0.82
CA LEU A 505 4.22 15.47 -0.95
C LEU A 505 5.63 14.99 -0.60
N GLN A 506 5.80 14.25 0.50
CA GLN A 506 7.08 13.74 0.96
C GLN A 506 7.70 12.76 -0.04
N ASN A 507 6.92 11.79 -0.52
CA ASN A 507 7.39 10.80 -1.49
C ASN A 507 7.74 11.44 -2.84
N ALA A 508 6.91 12.38 -3.31
CA ALA A 508 7.16 13.14 -4.52
C ALA A 508 8.49 13.92 -4.45
N ALA A 509 8.71 14.65 -3.36
CA ALA A 509 9.91 15.44 -3.15
C ALA A 509 11.17 14.58 -2.99
N SER A 510 11.07 13.47 -2.27
CA SER A 510 12.18 12.53 -2.06
C SER A 510 12.71 12.00 -3.39
N ILE A 511 11.84 11.46 -4.23
CA ILE A 511 12.23 10.88 -5.51
C ILE A 511 12.62 11.96 -6.52
N ALA A 512 11.90 13.09 -6.60
CA ALA A 512 12.27 14.19 -7.47
C ALA A 512 13.64 14.78 -7.08
N GLY A 513 13.94 14.93 -5.80
CA GLY A 513 15.25 15.36 -5.29
C GLY A 513 16.39 14.43 -5.68
N LEU A 514 16.17 13.11 -5.64
CA LEU A 514 17.14 12.12 -6.12
C LEU A 514 17.35 12.23 -7.64
N MET A 515 16.29 12.38 -8.42
CA MET A 515 16.39 12.54 -9.88
C MET A 515 17.12 13.84 -10.27
N LEU A 516 16.89 14.94 -9.54
CA LEU A 516 17.58 16.22 -9.79
C LEU A 516 19.09 16.14 -9.54
N THR A 517 19.52 15.34 -8.58
CA THR A 517 20.94 15.13 -8.24
C THR A 517 21.61 14.05 -9.09
N THR A 518 20.88 13.39 -10.00
CA THR A 518 21.42 12.37 -10.89
C THR A 518 22.21 12.99 -12.03
N GLU A 519 23.47 12.54 -12.23
CA GLU A 519 24.37 13.02 -13.29
C GLU A 519 24.57 11.99 -14.41
N ALA A 520 24.42 10.69 -14.12
CA ALA A 520 24.63 9.63 -15.10
C ALA A 520 23.53 8.58 -15.02
N LEU A 521 23.14 8.05 -16.18
CA LEU A 521 22.25 6.90 -16.33
C LEU A 521 23.03 5.73 -16.93
N VAL A 522 22.83 4.55 -16.36
CA VAL A 522 23.43 3.30 -16.84
C VAL A 522 22.31 2.32 -17.21
N SER A 523 22.10 2.11 -18.49
CA SER A 523 21.05 1.24 -19.03
C SER A 523 21.63 0.04 -19.78
N GLU A 524 20.90 -1.05 -19.87
CA GLU A 524 21.24 -2.17 -20.73
C GLU A 524 20.92 -1.83 -22.19
N ILE A 525 21.83 -2.19 -23.09
CA ILE A 525 21.57 -2.11 -24.53
C ILE A 525 20.70 -3.32 -24.89
N LYS A 526 19.44 -3.09 -25.26
CA LYS A 526 18.59 -4.14 -25.82
C LYS A 526 19.15 -4.49 -27.20
N GLU A 527 19.76 -5.68 -27.36
CA GLU A 527 20.08 -6.22 -28.67
C GLU A 527 18.76 -6.48 -29.40
N GLU A 528 18.56 -5.83 -30.54
CA GLU A 528 17.52 -6.24 -31.48
C GLU A 528 17.83 -7.67 -31.89
N LYS A 529 17.01 -8.62 -31.47
CA LYS A 529 17.11 -9.98 -32.03
C LYS A 529 16.87 -9.84 -33.53
N PRO A 530 17.83 -10.25 -34.39
CA PRO A 530 17.57 -10.26 -35.83
C PRO A 530 16.31 -11.10 -36.07
N ASP A 531 15.40 -10.58 -36.90
CA ASP A 531 14.22 -11.33 -37.34
C ASP A 531 14.66 -12.71 -37.79
N ALA A 532 14.05 -13.76 -37.25
CA ALA A 532 14.32 -15.10 -37.64
C ALA A 532 14.12 -15.19 -39.18
N PRO A 533 15.09 -15.72 -39.95
CA PRO A 533 14.92 -15.84 -41.39
C PRO A 533 13.62 -16.60 -41.66
N PRO A 534 12.82 -16.19 -42.67
CA PRO A 534 11.58 -16.86 -43.01
C PRO A 534 11.88 -18.36 -43.24
N ALA A 535 11.08 -19.20 -42.57
CA ALA A 535 11.19 -20.66 -42.73
C ALA A 535 11.18 -21.00 -44.21
N PRO A 536 12.10 -21.86 -44.69
CA PRO A 536 12.12 -22.24 -46.08
C PRO A 536 10.76 -22.86 -46.44
N ASP A 537 10.15 -22.28 -47.48
CA ASP A 537 8.92 -22.77 -48.08
C ASP A 537 9.14 -24.22 -48.58
N MET A 538 8.69 -25.18 -47.80
CA MET A 538 8.62 -26.58 -48.21
C MET A 538 7.41 -26.80 -49.14
N GLY A 539 7.29 -25.96 -50.14
CA GLY A 539 6.36 -26.10 -51.23
C GLY A 539 6.90 -27.09 -52.30
N GLY A 540 6.26 -28.20 -52.45
CA GLY A 540 6.31 -28.94 -53.69
C GLY A 540 7.02 -30.30 -53.69
N MET A 541 6.40 -31.33 -53.17
CA MET A 541 6.50 -32.69 -53.69
C MET A 541 5.14 -33.38 -53.62
N GLY A 542 4.23 -32.94 -54.46
CA GLY A 542 2.99 -33.63 -54.81
C GLY A 542 3.02 -33.96 -56.27
N GLY A 543 3.31 -35.21 -56.63
CA GLY A 543 3.14 -35.66 -57.97
C GLY A 543 4.06 -36.82 -58.32
N MET A 544 3.59 -38.02 -58.09
CA MET A 544 3.60 -39.14 -59.06
C MET A 544 3.25 -40.45 -58.36
N MET A 545 2.19 -40.99 -58.84
CA MET A 545 1.56 -42.30 -58.81
C MET A 545 0.43 -42.53 -57.85
#